data_d216b514e35ecb23e2ccdd6e3919d824
#
_entry.id   d216b514e35ecb23e2ccdd6e3919d824
#
_cell.length_a   1.000
_cell.length_b   1.000
_cell.length_c   1.000
_cell.angle_alpha   90.00
_cell.angle_beta   90.00
_cell.angle_gamma   90.00
#
_symmetry.space_group_name_H-M   'P 1'
#
loop_
_entity.id
_entity.type
_entity.pdbx_description
1 polymer ?
#
loop_
_entity_poly.entity_id
_entity_poly.type
_entity_poly.pdbx_seq_one_letter_code
_entity_poly.pdbx_strand_id
1 'polypeptide(L)'
;MTFSFKGFGRLRALAIVMLIAMAAPLAVFAQEPAAAAAVQAGERPAGGEANLVLPDLSQVDVGGYNGRTLLTIGIGVAVLGLLFGLVILNQLKNLPVHRTMREVSELIYETCKTYLITQGKFILLLEVFIGAIMVVYFGFLRHFDAMRVLIILFFSVVGILGSYSVAWFGIRVNTYANSRTAFASLEGRPYPVYALSLIHI
;
A
#
# COMPACT_ATOMS: atom_id res chain seq x y z
N MET A 1 -31.94 17.14 -8.96
CA MET A 1 -30.69 16.75 -9.65
C MET A 1 -30.50 15.25 -9.47
N THR A 2 -30.73 14.46 -10.50
CA THR A 2 -30.55 13.01 -10.44
C THR A 2 -29.09 12.70 -10.71
N PHE A 3 -28.38 12.22 -9.68
CA PHE A 3 -27.02 11.71 -9.84
C PHE A 3 -27.02 10.50 -10.78
N SER A 4 -26.48 10.64 -11.96
CA SER A 4 -26.29 9.51 -12.88
C SER A 4 -25.07 8.69 -12.46
N PHE A 5 -25.30 7.63 -11.70
CA PHE A 5 -24.27 6.65 -11.28
C PHE A 5 -23.87 5.63 -12.36
N LYS A 6 -24.13 5.90 -13.65
CA LYS A 6 -23.83 4.95 -14.73
C LYS A 6 -22.35 4.50 -14.81
N GLY A 7 -21.40 5.29 -14.31
CA GLY A 7 -19.99 4.91 -14.26
C GLY A 7 -19.64 3.95 -13.12
N PHE A 8 -20.40 3.98 -12.03
CA PHE A 8 -20.11 3.19 -10.81
C PHE A 8 -20.40 1.68 -10.97
N GLY A 9 -21.32 1.30 -11.89
CA GLY A 9 -21.63 -0.11 -12.11
C GLY A 9 -20.45 -0.90 -12.72
N ARG A 10 -19.69 -0.27 -13.62
CA ARG A 10 -18.49 -0.89 -14.23
C ARG A 10 -17.34 -1.03 -13.23
N LEU A 11 -17.21 -0.06 -12.30
CA LEU A 11 -16.20 -0.09 -11.26
C LEU A 11 -16.46 -1.17 -10.22
N ARG A 12 -17.74 -1.42 -9.90
CA ARG A 12 -18.16 -2.51 -9.00
C ARG A 12 -17.86 -3.87 -9.58
N ALA A 13 -18.13 -4.06 -10.88
CA ALA A 13 -17.78 -5.30 -11.54
C ALA A 13 -16.25 -5.53 -11.49
N LEU A 14 -15.44 -4.50 -11.70
CA LEU A 14 -13.98 -4.56 -11.58
C LEU A 14 -13.52 -4.83 -10.15
N ALA A 15 -14.12 -4.17 -9.15
CA ALA A 15 -13.80 -4.38 -7.73
C ALA A 15 -14.19 -5.79 -7.27
N ILE A 16 -15.33 -6.31 -7.69
CA ILE A 16 -15.76 -7.67 -7.39
C ILE A 16 -14.85 -8.70 -8.06
N VAL A 17 -14.47 -8.49 -9.31
CA VAL A 17 -13.52 -9.35 -10.02
C VAL A 17 -12.15 -9.32 -9.34
N MET A 18 -11.70 -8.16 -8.88
CA MET A 18 -10.44 -8.01 -8.15
C MET A 18 -10.49 -8.67 -6.76
N LEU A 19 -11.62 -8.56 -6.04
CA LEU A 19 -11.85 -9.22 -4.77
C LEU A 19 -11.90 -10.76 -4.92
N ILE A 20 -12.54 -11.26 -5.98
CA ILE A 20 -12.58 -12.68 -6.31
C ILE A 20 -11.18 -13.18 -6.71
N ALA A 21 -10.43 -12.41 -7.49
CA ALA A 21 -9.05 -12.72 -7.86
C ALA A 21 -8.09 -12.73 -6.66
N MET A 22 -8.33 -11.90 -5.64
CA MET A 22 -7.57 -11.90 -4.39
C MET A 22 -8.01 -13.01 -3.42
N ALA A 23 -9.26 -13.45 -3.46
CA ALA A 23 -9.79 -14.51 -2.58
C ALA A 23 -9.37 -15.91 -3.05
N ALA A 24 -9.15 -16.11 -4.33
CA ALA A 24 -8.75 -17.40 -4.90
C ALA A 24 -7.43 -17.95 -4.32
N PRO A 25 -6.35 -17.18 -4.09
CA PRO A 25 -5.14 -17.70 -3.49
C PRO A 25 -5.27 -17.95 -1.97
N LEU A 26 -6.19 -17.30 -1.25
CA LEU A 26 -6.36 -17.52 0.20
C LEU A 26 -6.88 -18.92 0.54
N ALA A 27 -7.62 -19.55 -0.35
CA ALA A 27 -8.09 -20.93 -0.16
C ALA A 27 -6.95 -21.97 -0.28
N VAL A 28 -5.87 -21.65 -1.02
CA VAL A 28 -4.70 -22.52 -1.17
C VAL A 28 -3.79 -22.42 0.06
N PHE A 29 -3.73 -21.26 0.73
CA PHE A 29 -2.89 -21.06 1.92
C PHE A 29 -3.47 -21.65 3.21
N ALA A 30 -4.74 -22.05 3.21
CA ALA A 30 -5.37 -22.64 4.40
C ALA A 30 -4.99 -24.13 4.63
N GLN A 31 -4.21 -24.74 3.75
CA GLN A 31 -4.04 -26.19 3.76
C GLN A 31 -2.67 -26.72 4.17
N GLU A 32 -1.64 -25.89 4.44
CA GLU A 32 -0.37 -26.43 4.96
C GLU A 32 0.40 -25.54 5.95
N PRO A 33 0.10 -25.62 7.25
CA PRO A 33 1.02 -25.09 8.26
C PRO A 33 2.18 -26.04 8.58
N ALA A 34 2.13 -27.32 8.16
CA ALA A 34 3.12 -28.32 8.57
C ALA A 34 4.39 -28.32 7.71
N ALA A 35 4.31 -28.09 6.41
CA ALA A 35 5.48 -28.10 5.53
C ALA A 35 6.34 -26.84 5.69
N ALA A 36 5.72 -25.67 5.92
CA ALA A 36 6.44 -24.43 6.18
C ALA A 36 7.21 -24.44 7.51
N ALA A 37 6.71 -25.14 8.52
CA ALA A 37 7.37 -25.33 9.82
C ALA A 37 8.60 -26.26 9.71
N ALA A 38 8.56 -27.23 8.83
CA ALA A 38 9.69 -28.18 8.63
C ALA A 38 10.89 -27.53 7.91
N VAL A 39 10.66 -26.57 7.01
CA VAL A 39 11.75 -25.82 6.34
C VAL A 39 12.41 -24.80 7.28
N GLN A 40 11.71 -24.37 8.35
CA GLN A 40 12.26 -23.43 9.33
C GLN A 40 13.03 -24.09 10.47
N ALA A 41 13.03 -25.41 10.58
CA ALA A 41 13.78 -26.17 11.61
C ALA A 41 15.27 -26.41 11.22
N GLY A 42 15.70 -26.04 10.01
CA GLY A 42 17.13 -25.93 9.69
C GLY A 42 17.75 -24.77 10.46
N GLU A 43 18.84 -25.05 11.17
CA GLU A 43 19.61 -24.13 12.01
C GLU A 43 19.54 -22.68 11.53
N ARG A 44 18.88 -21.83 12.31
CA ARG A 44 18.88 -20.39 12.04
C ARG A 44 20.30 -19.89 12.25
N PRO A 45 20.98 -19.34 11.23
CA PRO A 45 22.33 -18.82 11.41
C PRO A 45 22.31 -17.78 12.54
N ALA A 46 23.21 -17.91 13.50
CA ALA A 46 23.39 -16.93 14.56
C ALA A 46 23.66 -15.57 13.90
N GLY A 47 22.74 -14.62 14.04
CA GLY A 47 22.88 -13.29 13.43
C GLY A 47 21.59 -12.68 12.86
N GLY A 48 20.43 -13.33 13.04
CA GLY A 48 19.13 -12.81 12.65
C GLY A 48 18.94 -12.69 11.13
N GLU A 49 17.98 -11.84 10.73
CA GLU A 49 17.53 -11.67 9.34
C GLU A 49 18.61 -11.16 8.37
N ALA A 50 19.66 -10.49 8.90
CA ALA A 50 20.78 -10.02 8.08
C ALA A 50 21.60 -11.13 7.43
N ASN A 51 21.50 -12.37 7.93
CA ASN A 51 22.17 -13.55 7.39
C ASN A 51 21.22 -14.49 6.65
N LEU A 52 19.99 -14.07 6.39
CA LEU A 52 19.01 -14.87 5.67
C LEU A 52 19.48 -15.07 4.22
N VAL A 53 19.71 -16.31 3.84
CA VAL A 53 19.96 -16.71 2.45
C VAL A 53 18.61 -17.07 1.85
N LEU A 54 18.14 -16.28 0.90
CA LEU A 54 16.89 -16.57 0.19
C LEU A 54 17.10 -17.83 -0.68
N PRO A 55 16.20 -18.80 -0.60
CA PRO A 55 16.23 -19.95 -1.49
C PRO A 55 16.04 -19.50 -2.94
N ASP A 56 16.54 -20.29 -3.89
CA ASP A 56 16.28 -20.03 -5.31
C ASP A 56 14.80 -20.23 -5.61
N LEU A 57 14.09 -19.11 -5.75
CA LEU A 57 12.65 -19.06 -6.02
C LEU A 57 12.26 -19.73 -7.34
N SER A 58 13.22 -20.00 -8.22
CA SER A 58 12.97 -20.72 -9.46
C SER A 58 12.78 -22.22 -9.24
N GLN A 59 13.29 -22.75 -8.12
CA GLN A 59 13.22 -24.18 -7.76
C GLN A 59 12.08 -24.48 -6.77
N VAL A 60 11.47 -23.43 -6.20
CA VAL A 60 10.35 -23.58 -5.26
C VAL A 60 9.06 -23.72 -6.06
N ASP A 61 8.39 -24.86 -5.91
CA ASP A 61 7.07 -25.12 -6.48
C ASP A 61 6.01 -24.95 -5.37
N VAL A 62 5.02 -24.08 -5.61
CA VAL A 62 3.90 -23.86 -4.72
C VAL A 62 2.61 -24.16 -5.49
N GLY A 63 2.02 -25.35 -5.25
CA GLY A 63 0.78 -25.76 -5.89
C GLY A 63 0.87 -25.89 -7.43
N GLY A 64 2.01 -26.33 -7.95
CA GLY A 64 2.24 -26.50 -9.40
C GLY A 64 2.71 -25.23 -10.12
N TYR A 65 2.96 -24.15 -9.39
CA TYR A 65 3.48 -22.90 -9.93
C TYR A 65 4.87 -22.58 -9.35
N ASN A 66 5.77 -22.19 -10.22
CA ASN A 66 7.10 -21.73 -9.82
C ASN A 66 6.99 -20.46 -8.96
N GLY A 67 7.70 -20.40 -7.83
CA GLY A 67 7.65 -19.28 -6.89
C GLY A 67 7.93 -17.92 -7.53
N ARG A 68 8.85 -17.87 -8.52
CA ARG A 68 9.15 -16.65 -9.28
C ARG A 68 7.95 -16.17 -10.11
N THR A 69 7.24 -17.11 -10.74
CA THR A 69 6.02 -16.80 -11.51
C THR A 69 4.93 -16.25 -10.61
N LEU A 70 4.75 -16.86 -9.43
CA LEU A 70 3.76 -16.41 -8.45
C LEU A 70 4.02 -14.98 -7.97
N LEU A 71 5.29 -14.67 -7.66
CA LEU A 71 5.68 -13.30 -7.27
C LEU A 71 5.49 -12.30 -8.41
N THR A 72 5.77 -12.68 -9.64
CA THR A 72 5.56 -11.81 -10.81
C THR A 72 4.07 -11.51 -11.02
N ILE A 73 3.21 -12.51 -10.85
CA ILE A 73 1.74 -12.32 -10.85
C ILE A 73 1.32 -11.38 -9.71
N GLY A 74 1.89 -11.55 -8.50
CA GLY A 74 1.64 -10.67 -7.36
C GLY A 74 2.00 -9.21 -7.64
N ILE A 75 3.13 -8.96 -8.29
CA ILE A 75 3.51 -7.60 -8.75
C ILE A 75 2.49 -7.06 -9.75
N GLY A 76 2.03 -7.88 -10.70
CA GLY A 76 0.99 -7.49 -11.65
C GLY A 76 -0.30 -7.06 -10.95
N VAL A 77 -0.76 -7.83 -9.95
CA VAL A 77 -1.93 -7.48 -9.13
C VAL A 77 -1.73 -6.18 -8.36
N ALA A 78 -0.53 -5.96 -7.79
CA ALA A 78 -0.21 -4.72 -7.08
C ALA A 78 -0.26 -3.50 -8.01
N VAL A 79 0.28 -3.61 -9.22
CA VAL A 79 0.22 -2.54 -10.23
C VAL A 79 -1.22 -2.24 -10.62
N LEU A 80 -2.05 -3.27 -10.84
CA LEU A 80 -3.49 -3.09 -11.13
C LEU A 80 -4.20 -2.39 -9.97
N GLY A 81 -3.86 -2.72 -8.70
CA GLY A 81 -4.38 -2.03 -7.52
C GLY A 81 -4.03 -0.54 -7.48
N LEU A 82 -2.79 -0.19 -7.81
CA LEU A 82 -2.36 1.21 -7.91
C LEU A 82 -3.12 1.97 -9.01
N LEU A 83 -3.25 1.37 -10.19
CA LEU A 83 -4.01 1.96 -11.29
C LEU A 83 -5.49 2.16 -10.93
N PHE A 84 -6.09 1.17 -10.27
CA PHE A 84 -7.45 1.28 -9.73
C PHE A 84 -7.60 2.45 -8.76
N GLY A 85 -6.66 2.61 -7.82
CA GLY A 85 -6.63 3.73 -6.88
C GLY A 85 -6.57 5.10 -7.57
N LEU A 86 -5.76 5.22 -8.64
CA LEU A 86 -5.68 6.45 -9.44
C LEU A 86 -6.99 6.74 -10.18
N VAL A 87 -7.65 5.71 -10.71
CA VAL A 87 -8.97 5.85 -11.38
C VAL A 87 -10.02 6.34 -10.38
N ILE A 88 -10.06 5.75 -9.17
CA ILE A 88 -10.96 6.18 -8.09
C ILE A 88 -10.70 7.64 -7.71
N LEU A 89 -9.45 8.02 -7.50
CA LEU A 89 -9.09 9.40 -7.18
C LEU A 89 -9.61 10.38 -8.24
N ASN A 90 -9.42 10.05 -9.52
CA ASN A 90 -9.89 10.90 -10.60
C ASN A 90 -11.41 10.99 -10.66
N GLN A 91 -12.12 9.90 -10.40
CA GLN A 91 -13.59 9.91 -10.30
C GLN A 91 -14.10 10.74 -9.14
N LEU A 92 -13.52 10.58 -7.95
CA LEU A 92 -13.87 11.37 -6.77
C LEU A 92 -13.65 12.87 -7.00
N LYS A 93 -12.55 13.23 -7.61
CA LYS A 93 -12.22 14.63 -7.92
C LYS A 93 -13.30 15.28 -8.78
N ASN A 94 -13.90 14.55 -9.71
CA ASN A 94 -14.87 15.05 -10.68
C ASN A 94 -16.33 15.00 -10.18
N LEU A 95 -16.59 14.42 -8.99
CA LEU A 95 -17.93 14.41 -8.41
C LEU A 95 -18.33 15.80 -7.94
N PRO A 96 -19.63 16.17 -8.10
CA PRO A 96 -20.15 17.45 -7.63
C PRO A 96 -20.08 17.52 -6.11
N VAL A 97 -19.82 18.75 -5.61
CA VAL A 97 -19.76 19.06 -4.19
C VAL A 97 -20.14 20.52 -4.00
N HIS A 98 -20.83 20.84 -2.92
CA HIS A 98 -21.16 22.22 -2.57
C HIS A 98 -19.89 23.01 -2.24
N ARG A 99 -19.85 24.29 -2.63
CA ARG A 99 -18.66 25.15 -2.46
C ARG A 99 -18.15 25.17 -1.02
N THR A 100 -19.04 25.39 -0.05
CA THR A 100 -18.66 25.45 1.37
C THR A 100 -18.07 24.12 1.88
N MET A 101 -18.64 22.97 1.49
CA MET A 101 -18.13 21.65 1.85
C MET A 101 -16.74 21.41 1.24
N ARG A 102 -16.53 21.90 0.02
CA ARG A 102 -15.22 21.84 -0.64
C ARG A 102 -14.19 22.70 0.08
N GLU A 103 -14.55 23.93 0.48
CA GLU A 103 -13.67 24.84 1.21
C GLU A 103 -13.22 24.22 2.54
N VAL A 104 -14.15 23.63 3.30
CA VAL A 104 -13.81 22.89 4.54
C VAL A 104 -12.90 21.69 4.27
N SER A 105 -13.18 20.94 3.22
CA SER A 105 -12.37 19.78 2.83
C SER A 105 -10.94 20.17 2.44
N GLU A 106 -10.77 21.27 1.72
CA GLU A 106 -9.42 21.77 1.35
C GLU A 106 -8.69 22.31 2.60
N LEU A 107 -9.38 22.95 3.54
CA LEU A 107 -8.78 23.36 4.82
C LEU A 107 -8.25 22.16 5.62
N ILE A 108 -9.05 21.09 5.70
CA ILE A 108 -8.63 19.84 6.34
C ILE A 108 -7.40 19.26 5.63
N TYR A 109 -7.42 19.24 4.29
CA TYR A 109 -6.29 18.75 3.50
C TYR A 109 -5.02 19.55 3.77
N GLU A 110 -5.07 20.89 3.75
CA GLU A 110 -3.90 21.73 4.00
C GLU A 110 -3.35 21.54 5.43
N THR A 111 -4.23 21.34 6.42
CA THR A 111 -3.83 21.02 7.78
C THR A 111 -3.10 19.68 7.86
N CYS A 112 -3.68 18.62 7.28
CA CYS A 112 -3.06 17.29 7.24
C CYS A 112 -1.74 17.30 6.45
N LYS A 113 -1.69 18.03 5.34
CA LYS A 113 -0.47 18.20 4.52
C LYS A 113 0.64 18.89 5.32
N THR A 114 0.33 19.94 6.05
CA THR A 114 1.29 20.64 6.90
C THR A 114 1.85 19.72 7.99
N TYR A 115 0.97 18.95 8.64
CA TYR A 115 1.38 17.92 9.60
C TYR A 115 2.31 16.88 8.94
N LEU A 116 1.93 16.35 7.77
CA LEU A 116 2.70 15.34 7.06
C LEU A 116 4.09 15.86 6.66
N ILE A 117 4.18 17.10 6.16
CA ILE A 117 5.46 17.74 5.81
C ILE A 117 6.34 17.88 7.07
N THR A 118 5.78 18.31 8.20
CA THR A 118 6.51 18.46 9.45
C THR A 118 7.02 17.11 9.96
N GLN A 119 6.18 16.08 9.95
CA GLN A 119 6.58 14.73 10.29
C GLN A 119 7.61 14.15 9.30
N GLY A 120 7.46 14.42 8.01
CA GLY A 120 8.42 14.00 6.99
C GLY A 120 9.82 14.56 7.23
N LYS A 121 9.93 15.83 7.61
CA LYS A 121 11.23 16.43 7.99
C LYS A 121 11.85 15.73 9.21
N PHE A 122 11.03 15.40 10.21
CA PHE A 122 11.49 14.69 11.39
C PHE A 122 11.93 13.26 11.06
N ILE A 123 11.18 12.55 10.22
CA ILE A 123 11.54 11.20 9.75
C ILE A 123 12.87 11.24 8.97
N LEU A 124 13.07 12.23 8.11
CA LEU A 124 14.34 12.38 7.38
C LEU A 124 15.52 12.65 8.32
N LEU A 125 15.31 13.44 9.38
CA LEU A 125 16.35 13.66 10.40
C LEU A 125 16.70 12.35 11.13
N LEU A 126 15.68 11.56 11.50
CA LEU A 126 15.88 10.25 12.11
C LEU A 126 16.55 9.26 11.14
N GLU A 127 16.21 9.28 9.87
CA GLU A 127 16.83 8.42 8.86
C GLU A 127 18.32 8.68 8.72
N VAL A 128 18.76 9.95 8.77
CA VAL A 128 20.19 10.28 8.77
C VAL A 128 20.88 9.66 9.98
N PHE A 129 20.25 9.75 11.16
CA PHE A 129 20.81 9.16 12.39
C PHE A 129 20.83 7.63 12.33
N ILE A 130 19.74 7.00 11.93
CA ILE A 130 19.63 5.54 11.77
C ILE A 130 20.57 5.06 10.66
N GLY A 131 20.65 5.78 9.55
CA GLY A 131 21.58 5.48 8.48
C GLY A 131 23.03 5.48 8.90
N ALA A 132 23.44 6.43 9.74
CA ALA A 132 24.78 6.44 10.34
C ALA A 132 25.03 5.19 11.19
N ILE A 133 24.06 4.80 12.02
CA ILE A 133 24.13 3.56 12.81
C ILE A 133 24.22 2.32 11.90
N MET A 134 23.44 2.27 10.83
CA MET A 134 23.48 1.17 9.86
C MET A 134 24.84 1.07 9.19
N VAL A 135 25.47 2.19 8.81
CA VAL A 135 26.82 2.19 8.24
C VAL A 135 27.85 1.63 9.24
N VAL A 136 27.81 2.09 10.49
CA VAL A 136 28.70 1.60 11.54
C VAL A 136 28.46 0.12 11.79
N TYR A 137 27.23 -0.31 11.95
CA TYR A 137 26.89 -1.69 12.25
C TYR A 137 27.26 -2.64 11.10
N PHE A 138 26.77 -2.39 9.88
CA PHE A 138 27.02 -3.28 8.76
C PHE A 138 28.41 -3.13 8.17
N GLY A 139 28.94 -1.92 8.07
CA GLY A 139 30.26 -1.67 7.50
C GLY A 139 31.39 -2.06 8.44
N PHE A 140 31.37 -1.60 9.70
CA PHE A 140 32.50 -1.81 10.62
C PHE A 140 32.34 -3.07 11.49
N LEU A 141 31.17 -3.35 12.06
CA LEU A 141 31.00 -4.49 12.96
C LEU A 141 30.79 -5.81 12.18
N ARG A 142 30.04 -5.75 11.10
CA ARG A 142 29.71 -6.93 10.29
C ARG A 142 30.64 -7.12 9.09
N HIS A 143 31.53 -6.17 8.83
CA HIS A 143 32.46 -6.17 7.69
C HIS A 143 31.80 -6.46 6.33
N PHE A 144 30.60 -5.91 6.13
CA PHE A 144 29.94 -6.01 4.84
C PHE A 144 30.67 -5.13 3.80
N ASP A 145 30.70 -5.62 2.57
CA ASP A 145 31.21 -4.84 1.44
C ASP A 145 30.41 -3.53 1.28
N ALA A 146 31.10 -2.47 0.88
CA ALA A 146 30.51 -1.13 0.75
C ALA A 146 29.26 -1.12 -0.16
N MET A 147 29.24 -1.95 -1.21
CA MET A 147 28.08 -2.07 -2.10
C MET A 147 26.85 -2.62 -1.36
N ARG A 148 27.03 -3.60 -0.49
CA ARG A 148 25.92 -4.17 0.31
C ARG A 148 25.35 -3.12 1.28
N VAL A 149 26.23 -2.37 1.95
CA VAL A 149 25.78 -1.28 2.86
C VAL A 149 25.01 -0.22 2.09
N LEU A 150 25.47 0.16 0.90
CA LEU A 150 24.79 1.13 0.05
C LEU A 150 23.41 0.63 -0.40
N ILE A 151 23.27 -0.63 -0.75
CA ILE A 151 21.99 -1.26 -1.10
C ILE A 151 21.02 -1.21 0.10
N ILE A 152 21.48 -1.53 1.30
CA ILE A 152 20.66 -1.48 2.52
C ILE A 152 20.14 -0.07 2.75
N LEU A 153 21.01 0.95 2.70
CA LEU A 153 20.62 2.36 2.84
C LEU A 153 19.64 2.80 1.76
N PHE A 154 19.89 2.41 0.52
CA PHE A 154 19.00 2.73 -0.60
C PHE A 154 17.60 2.17 -0.38
N PHE A 155 17.47 0.90 0.02
CA PHE A 155 16.17 0.30 0.27
C PHE A 155 15.48 0.85 1.54
N SER A 156 16.23 1.30 2.55
CA SER A 156 15.68 2.04 3.68
C SER A 156 14.97 3.31 3.22
N VAL A 157 15.63 4.11 2.40
CA VAL A 157 15.06 5.34 1.83
C VAL A 157 13.86 5.03 0.94
N VAL A 158 13.93 3.98 0.10
CA VAL A 158 12.79 3.54 -0.73
C VAL A 158 11.60 3.14 0.13
N GLY A 159 11.82 2.45 1.25
CA GLY A 159 10.76 2.08 2.19
C GLY A 159 10.06 3.29 2.81
N ILE A 160 10.83 4.29 3.27
CA ILE A 160 10.28 5.55 3.80
C ILE A 160 9.49 6.30 2.73
N LEU A 161 10.04 6.45 1.53
CA LEU A 161 9.37 7.14 0.43
C LEU A 161 8.08 6.43 0.03
N GLY A 162 8.06 5.09 0.01
CA GLY A 162 6.87 4.30 -0.27
C GLY A 162 5.77 4.56 0.75
N SER A 163 6.06 4.41 2.03
CA SER A 163 5.11 4.66 3.12
C SER A 163 4.59 6.10 3.12
N TYR A 164 5.48 7.06 2.93
CA TYR A 164 5.13 8.48 2.88
C TYR A 164 4.22 8.81 1.68
N SER A 165 4.49 8.23 0.52
CA SER A 165 3.68 8.40 -0.69
C SER A 165 2.26 7.85 -0.50
N VAL A 166 2.13 6.67 0.15
CA VAL A 166 0.82 6.09 0.47
C VAL A 166 0.05 6.96 1.45
N ALA A 167 0.70 7.48 2.49
CA ALA A 167 0.07 8.40 3.44
C ALA A 167 -0.42 9.68 2.74
N TRP A 168 0.40 10.28 1.89
CA TRP A 168 0.03 11.47 1.12
C TRP A 168 -1.17 11.23 0.21
N PHE A 169 -1.13 10.13 -0.54
CA PHE A 169 -2.22 9.73 -1.42
C PHE A 169 -3.51 9.46 -0.63
N GLY A 170 -3.42 8.72 0.49
CA GLY A 170 -4.54 8.40 1.36
C GLY A 170 -5.23 9.63 1.94
N ILE A 171 -4.47 10.62 2.43
CA ILE A 171 -5.03 11.88 2.92
C ILE A 171 -5.81 12.60 1.81
N ARG A 172 -5.27 12.62 0.59
CA ARG A 172 -5.94 13.30 -0.52
C ARG A 172 -7.23 12.60 -0.95
N VAL A 173 -7.21 11.28 -1.07
CA VAL A 173 -8.39 10.48 -1.39
C VAL A 173 -9.46 10.66 -0.31
N ASN A 174 -9.07 10.58 0.96
CA ASN A 174 -9.99 10.66 2.09
C ASN A 174 -10.69 12.03 2.16
N THR A 175 -9.95 13.13 2.00
CA THR A 175 -10.54 14.48 2.01
C THR A 175 -11.52 14.68 0.85
N TYR A 176 -11.23 14.15 -0.33
CA TYR A 176 -12.19 14.18 -1.44
C TYR A 176 -13.42 13.31 -1.14
N ALA A 177 -13.24 12.09 -0.67
CA ALA A 177 -14.33 11.17 -0.39
C ALA A 177 -15.28 11.75 0.67
N ASN A 178 -14.76 12.27 1.79
CA ASN A 178 -15.56 12.81 2.88
C ASN A 178 -16.48 13.95 2.43
N SER A 179 -15.97 14.92 1.69
CA SER A 179 -16.78 16.05 1.21
C SER A 179 -17.85 15.61 0.22
N ARG A 180 -17.60 14.64 -0.64
CA ARG A 180 -18.57 14.11 -1.60
C ARG A 180 -19.61 13.23 -0.94
N THR A 181 -19.21 12.44 0.05
CA THR A 181 -20.13 11.64 0.88
C THR A 181 -21.07 12.54 1.66
N ALA A 182 -20.56 13.59 2.30
CA ALA A 182 -21.38 14.58 2.99
C ALA A 182 -22.37 15.28 2.04
N PHE A 183 -21.95 15.62 0.83
CA PHE A 183 -22.83 16.21 -0.16
C PHE A 183 -23.90 15.24 -0.68
N ALA A 184 -23.53 13.98 -0.92
CA ALA A 184 -24.45 12.94 -1.36
C ALA A 184 -25.52 12.62 -0.29
N SER A 185 -25.24 12.84 1.00
CA SER A 185 -26.20 12.62 2.08
C SER A 185 -27.41 13.56 2.00
N LEU A 186 -27.28 14.70 1.35
CA LEU A 186 -28.38 15.66 1.15
C LEU A 186 -29.49 15.11 0.24
N GLU A 187 -29.22 14.07 -0.55
CA GLU A 187 -30.25 13.42 -1.37
C GLU A 187 -31.22 12.56 -0.55
N GLY A 188 -30.97 12.33 0.74
CA GLY A 188 -31.82 11.51 1.61
C GLY A 188 -31.82 10.02 1.24
N ARG A 189 -30.95 9.58 0.36
CA ARG A 189 -30.83 8.18 -0.08
C ARG A 189 -29.58 7.54 0.54
N PRO A 190 -29.71 6.42 1.28
CA PRO A 190 -28.57 5.81 1.96
C PRO A 190 -27.53 5.20 1.00
N TYR A 191 -27.97 4.72 -0.16
CA TYR A 191 -27.11 4.00 -1.10
C TYR A 191 -25.95 4.83 -1.69
N PRO A 192 -26.13 6.08 -2.18
CA PRO A 192 -25.04 6.91 -2.65
C PRO A 192 -24.00 7.20 -1.57
N VAL A 193 -24.45 7.45 -0.34
CA VAL A 193 -23.60 7.71 0.82
C VAL A 193 -22.75 6.49 1.14
N TYR A 194 -23.39 5.32 1.23
CA TYR A 194 -22.71 4.05 1.50
C TYR A 194 -21.69 3.70 0.42
N ALA A 195 -22.05 3.86 -0.87
CA ALA A 195 -21.16 3.58 -1.97
C ALA A 195 -19.91 4.46 -1.98
N LEU A 196 -20.04 5.75 -1.61
CA LEU A 196 -18.91 6.67 -1.52
C LEU A 196 -18.07 6.44 -0.26
N SER A 197 -18.70 6.09 0.86
CA SER A 197 -17.97 5.83 2.11
C SER A 197 -17.13 4.56 2.05
N LEU A 198 -17.54 3.55 1.27
CA LEU A 198 -16.79 2.30 1.11
C LEU A 198 -15.60 2.39 0.14
N ILE A 199 -15.47 3.48 -0.62
CA ILE A 199 -14.35 3.63 -1.57
C ILE A 199 -13.01 3.78 -0.85
N HIS A 200 -13.01 4.18 0.41
CA HIS A 200 -11.80 4.43 1.19
C HIS A 200 -11.59 3.46 2.36
N ILE A 201 -12.40 2.42 2.45
CA ILE A 201 -12.13 1.28 3.31
C ILE A 201 -11.36 0.22 2.52
#